data_789f19aec269998c66411d739935a57d
#
_entry.id   789f19aec269998c66411d739935a57d
#
_cell.length_a   1.000
_cell.length_b   1.000
_cell.length_c   1.000
_cell.angle_alpha   90.00
_cell.angle_beta   90.00
_cell.angle_gamma   90.00
#
_symmetry.space_group_name_H-M   'P 1'
#
loop_
_entity.id
_entity.type
_entity.pdbx_description
1 polymer ?
#
loop_
_entity_poly.entity_id
_entity_poly.type
_entity_poly.pdbx_seq_one_letter_code
_entity_poly.pdbx_strand_id
1 'polypeptide(L)'
;HMFVNKEAVGKRILQIRKKYGYSMQKFGEIIDNAPKGSVNSWEKGVNLPNEKRLKQIATLGNMTLNELLYGSFKEYVDMLITEKLGIELPEEFTRTFYSLLEQNGFTYGDDIEIVRLVNGFLTYHNLTTKETAIFYQPTAYSGDYFDGIIQKADSSVLVCRAYADKANNTLHIIPAFENGQTEEVADFFHALKSITAPHNNNYF
;
A
#
# COMPACT_ATOMS: atom_id res chain seq x y z
N HIS A 1 4.89 13.16 -5.83
CA HIS A 1 4.14 12.21 -6.64
C HIS A 1 4.73 10.84 -6.58
N MET A 2 3.87 9.88 -6.48
CA MET A 2 4.27 8.52 -6.55
C MET A 2 4.73 8.15 -7.96
N PHE A 3 5.71 7.28 -8.04
CA PHE A 3 6.24 6.78 -9.30
C PHE A 3 5.17 6.00 -10.08
N VAL A 4 4.96 6.38 -11.34
CA VAL A 4 4.05 5.67 -12.26
C VAL A 4 4.84 4.72 -13.14
N ASN A 5 4.47 3.44 -13.12
CA ASN A 5 5.08 2.44 -13.99
C ASN A 5 4.40 2.48 -15.37
N LYS A 6 5.07 3.07 -16.35
CA LYS A 6 4.54 3.24 -17.71
C LYS A 6 4.18 1.92 -18.37
N GLU A 7 4.97 0.88 -18.14
CA GLU A 7 4.70 -0.44 -18.72
C GLU A 7 3.43 -1.06 -18.16
N ALA A 8 3.22 -0.94 -16.85
CA ALA A 8 2.01 -1.45 -16.21
C ALA A 8 0.76 -0.68 -16.69
N VAL A 9 0.85 0.64 -16.81
CA VAL A 9 -0.23 1.46 -17.39
C VAL A 9 -0.51 1.03 -18.82
N GLY A 10 0.54 0.83 -19.61
CA GLY A 10 0.41 0.37 -20.99
C GLY A 10 -0.32 -0.96 -21.11
N LYS A 11 -0.03 -1.90 -20.23
CA LYS A 11 -0.74 -3.19 -20.17
C LYS A 11 -2.22 -3.03 -19.83
N ARG A 12 -2.55 -2.13 -18.90
CA ARG A 12 -3.96 -1.84 -18.56
C ARG A 12 -4.69 -1.21 -19.73
N ILE A 13 -4.06 -0.29 -20.44
CA ILE A 13 -4.62 0.33 -21.66
C ILE A 13 -4.87 -0.74 -22.73
N LEU A 14 -3.90 -1.62 -22.97
CA LEU A 14 -4.05 -2.72 -23.91
C LEU A 14 -5.23 -3.63 -23.55
N GLN A 15 -5.39 -3.97 -22.29
CA GLN A 15 -6.50 -4.79 -21.81
C GLN A 15 -7.85 -4.12 -22.05
N ILE A 16 -7.95 -2.81 -21.80
CA ILE A 16 -9.17 -2.04 -22.07
C ILE A 16 -9.50 -2.07 -23.56
N ARG A 17 -8.51 -1.79 -24.41
CA ARG A 17 -8.71 -1.83 -25.86
C ARG A 17 -9.17 -3.20 -26.35
N LYS A 18 -8.51 -4.25 -25.89
CA LYS A 18 -8.85 -5.65 -26.28
C LYS A 18 -10.24 -6.05 -25.80
N LYS A 19 -10.64 -5.61 -24.62
CA LYS A 19 -11.97 -5.88 -24.08
C LYS A 19 -13.08 -5.42 -25.02
N TYR A 20 -12.90 -4.28 -25.67
CA TYR A 20 -13.86 -3.74 -26.63
C TYR A 20 -13.61 -4.22 -28.05
N GLY A 21 -12.55 -4.97 -28.31
CA GLY A 21 -12.21 -5.44 -29.65
C GLY A 21 -11.77 -4.32 -30.60
N TYR A 22 -11.31 -3.20 -30.10
CA TYR A 22 -10.87 -2.08 -30.91
C TYR A 22 -9.49 -2.26 -31.47
N SER A 23 -9.29 -1.83 -32.75
CA SER A 23 -7.95 -1.62 -33.28
C SER A 23 -7.28 -0.44 -32.56
N MET A 24 -5.98 -0.30 -32.67
CA MET A 24 -5.27 0.87 -32.13
C MET A 24 -5.79 2.17 -32.76
N GLN A 25 -6.09 2.15 -34.07
CA GLN A 25 -6.63 3.33 -34.75
C GLN A 25 -8.00 3.70 -34.20
N LYS A 26 -8.91 2.75 -34.08
CA LYS A 26 -10.25 3.00 -33.53
C LYS A 26 -10.21 3.48 -32.09
N PHE A 27 -9.37 2.86 -31.26
CA PHE A 27 -9.18 3.28 -29.89
C PHE A 27 -8.67 4.73 -29.80
N GLY A 28 -7.69 5.08 -30.62
CA GLY A 28 -7.16 6.44 -30.67
C GLY A 28 -8.23 7.45 -31.09
N GLU A 29 -9.07 7.14 -32.06
CA GLU A 29 -10.17 7.99 -32.46
C GLU A 29 -11.16 8.27 -31.32
N ILE A 30 -11.42 7.26 -30.48
CA ILE A 30 -12.29 7.38 -29.32
C ILE A 30 -11.62 8.20 -28.21
N ILE A 31 -10.32 8.05 -28.05
CA ILE A 31 -9.56 8.73 -26.99
C ILE A 31 -8.98 10.04 -27.53
N ASP A 32 -9.82 11.06 -27.52
CA ASP A 32 -9.47 12.43 -27.93
C ASP A 32 -8.71 12.47 -29.25
N ASN A 33 -9.17 11.68 -30.21
CA ASN A 33 -8.60 11.61 -31.57
C ASN A 33 -7.07 11.43 -31.55
N ALA A 34 -6.60 10.50 -30.73
CA ALA A 34 -5.17 10.18 -30.65
C ALA A 34 -4.70 9.40 -31.87
N PRO A 35 -3.52 9.71 -32.41
CA PRO A 35 -2.94 8.93 -33.51
C PRO A 35 -2.67 7.46 -33.07
N LYS A 36 -2.77 6.55 -34.03
CA LYS A 36 -2.41 5.14 -33.82
C LYS A 36 -1.04 4.96 -33.20
N GLY A 37 -0.06 5.74 -33.64
CA GLY A 37 1.30 5.68 -33.09
C GLY A 37 1.37 6.04 -31.62
N SER A 38 0.54 6.97 -31.16
CA SER A 38 0.43 7.30 -29.74
C SER A 38 -0.10 6.13 -28.92
N VAL A 39 -1.16 5.48 -29.39
CA VAL A 39 -1.71 4.29 -28.74
C VAL A 39 -0.66 3.20 -28.62
N ASN A 40 0.08 2.95 -29.69
CA ASN A 40 1.16 1.98 -29.70
C ASN A 40 2.24 2.31 -28.65
N SER A 41 2.64 3.58 -28.56
CA SER A 41 3.61 4.04 -27.56
C SER A 41 3.10 3.86 -26.13
N TRP A 42 1.82 4.11 -25.88
CA TRP A 42 1.22 3.91 -24.56
C TRP A 42 1.23 2.44 -24.17
N GLU A 43 0.82 1.58 -25.08
CA GLU A 43 0.74 0.12 -24.81
C GLU A 43 2.10 -0.51 -24.59
N LYS A 44 3.15 0.05 -25.18
CA LYS A 44 4.53 -0.38 -24.98
C LYS A 44 5.22 0.24 -23.76
N GLY A 45 4.56 1.15 -23.08
CA GLY A 45 5.15 1.83 -21.94
C GLY A 45 6.24 2.85 -22.28
N VAL A 46 6.27 3.33 -23.52
CA VAL A 46 7.23 4.36 -23.95
C VAL A 46 6.82 5.73 -23.43
N ASN A 47 5.55 6.07 -23.58
CA ASN A 47 4.97 7.33 -23.14
C ASN A 47 3.66 7.08 -22.42
N LEU A 48 3.28 8.02 -21.54
CA LEU A 48 1.94 8.05 -20.96
C LEU A 48 1.03 8.96 -21.79
N PRO A 49 -0.28 8.65 -21.88
CA PRO A 49 -1.26 9.61 -22.36
C PRO A 49 -1.22 10.88 -21.50
N ASN A 50 -1.62 12.02 -22.07
CA ASN A 50 -1.83 13.22 -21.27
C ASN A 50 -3.00 13.03 -20.30
N GLU A 51 -3.17 13.95 -19.36
CA GLU A 51 -4.18 13.81 -18.30
C GLU A 51 -5.61 13.66 -18.84
N LYS A 52 -5.95 14.44 -19.87
CA LYS A 52 -7.27 14.36 -20.50
C LYS A 52 -7.54 12.98 -21.09
N ARG A 53 -6.57 12.43 -21.80
CA ARG A 53 -6.66 11.10 -22.41
C ARG A 53 -6.65 9.98 -21.36
N LEU A 54 -5.85 10.13 -20.31
CA LEU A 54 -5.86 9.18 -19.19
C LEU A 54 -7.24 9.08 -18.55
N LYS A 55 -7.89 10.23 -18.31
CA LYS A 55 -9.25 10.26 -17.74
C LYS A 55 -10.28 9.61 -18.67
N GLN A 56 -10.16 9.83 -19.97
CA GLN A 56 -11.06 9.21 -20.95
C GLN A 56 -10.85 7.69 -21.02
N ILE A 57 -9.61 7.23 -20.97
CA ILE A 57 -9.28 5.79 -20.96
C ILE A 57 -9.83 5.14 -19.68
N ALA A 58 -9.63 5.78 -18.53
CA ALA A 58 -10.14 5.29 -17.26
C ALA A 58 -11.67 5.16 -17.30
N THR A 59 -12.37 6.17 -17.79
CA THR A 59 -13.82 6.14 -17.96
C THR A 59 -14.26 4.99 -18.87
N LEU A 60 -13.61 4.83 -20.01
CA LEU A 60 -13.88 3.72 -20.94
C LEU A 60 -13.67 2.36 -20.28
N GLY A 61 -12.62 2.23 -19.47
CA GLY A 61 -12.30 1.02 -18.73
C GLY A 61 -13.13 0.80 -17.47
N ASN A 62 -14.07 1.69 -17.17
CA ASN A 62 -14.88 1.67 -15.95
C ASN A 62 -14.02 1.59 -14.68
N MET A 63 -12.99 2.40 -14.64
CA MET A 63 -12.07 2.49 -13.50
C MET A 63 -11.76 3.95 -13.17
N THR A 64 -11.22 4.18 -12.00
CA THR A 64 -10.73 5.51 -11.61
C THR A 64 -9.37 5.79 -12.27
N LEU A 65 -8.98 7.06 -12.32
CA LEU A 65 -7.67 7.45 -12.81
C LEU A 65 -6.55 6.78 -11.97
N ASN A 66 -6.72 6.72 -10.65
CA ASN A 66 -5.76 6.06 -9.77
C ASN A 66 -5.64 4.56 -10.07
N GLU A 67 -6.75 3.89 -10.35
CA GLU A 67 -6.73 2.48 -10.76
C GLU A 67 -6.00 2.27 -12.08
N LEU A 68 -6.18 3.18 -13.04
CA LEU A 68 -5.45 3.11 -14.30
C LEU A 68 -3.95 3.31 -14.10
N LEU A 69 -3.55 4.28 -13.29
CA LEU A 69 -2.14 4.63 -13.05
C LEU A 69 -1.41 3.63 -12.16
N TYR A 70 -2.08 3.12 -11.13
CA TYR A 70 -1.44 2.33 -10.08
C TYR A 70 -2.01 0.92 -9.90
N GLY A 71 -3.10 0.59 -10.56
CA GLY A 71 -3.81 -0.65 -10.36
C GLY A 71 -4.75 -0.57 -9.15
N SER A 72 -5.13 -1.72 -8.61
CA SER A 72 -5.93 -1.78 -7.39
C SER A 72 -5.17 -1.15 -6.21
N PHE A 73 -5.88 -0.81 -5.14
CA PHE A 73 -5.22 -0.30 -3.93
C PHE A 73 -4.19 -1.31 -3.38
N LYS A 74 -4.49 -2.61 -3.49
CA LYS A 74 -3.54 -3.67 -3.15
C LYS A 74 -2.26 -3.58 -3.98
N GLU A 75 -2.38 -3.45 -5.30
CA GLU A 75 -1.23 -3.32 -6.19
C GLU A 75 -0.42 -2.06 -5.88
N TYR A 76 -1.11 -0.96 -5.56
CA TYR A 76 -0.49 0.28 -5.14
C TYR A 76 0.33 0.10 -3.85
N VAL A 77 -0.23 -0.55 -2.84
CA VAL A 77 0.46 -0.80 -1.57
C VAL A 77 1.63 -1.76 -1.77
N ASP A 78 1.45 -2.84 -2.55
CA ASP A 78 2.53 -3.76 -2.89
C ASP A 78 3.70 -3.06 -3.56
N MET A 79 3.40 -2.17 -4.50
CA MET A 79 4.42 -1.40 -5.20
C MET A 79 5.17 -0.47 -4.24
N LEU A 80 4.47 0.20 -3.33
CA LEU A 80 5.09 1.03 -2.31
C LEU A 80 6.06 0.24 -1.44
N ILE A 81 5.63 -0.91 -0.98
CA ILE A 81 6.43 -1.77 -0.12
C ILE A 81 7.67 -2.25 -0.86
N THR A 82 7.51 -2.72 -2.07
CA THR A 82 8.60 -3.23 -2.89
C THR A 82 9.62 -2.13 -3.21
N GLU A 83 9.17 -0.96 -3.65
CA GLU A 83 10.07 0.12 -4.06
C GLU A 83 10.75 0.83 -2.89
N LYS A 84 10.02 1.05 -1.80
CA LYS A 84 10.56 1.80 -0.66
C LYS A 84 11.31 0.94 0.33
N LEU A 85 10.96 -0.33 0.45
CA LEU A 85 11.49 -1.22 1.48
C LEU A 85 12.17 -2.46 0.91
N GLY A 86 11.98 -2.77 -0.37
CA GLY A 86 12.64 -3.88 -1.05
C GLY A 86 12.22 -5.26 -0.57
N ILE A 87 10.98 -5.41 -0.08
CA ILE A 87 10.50 -6.69 0.45
C ILE A 87 9.12 -7.06 -0.07
N GLU A 88 8.80 -8.34 0.12
CA GLU A 88 7.44 -8.87 -0.05
C GLU A 88 6.89 -9.27 1.32
N LEU A 89 5.66 -8.84 1.61
CA LEU A 89 4.95 -9.27 2.82
C LEU A 89 4.28 -10.62 2.57
N PRO A 90 4.13 -11.47 3.62
CA PRO A 90 3.34 -12.69 3.51
C PRO A 90 1.91 -12.39 3.05
N GLU A 91 1.39 -13.19 2.13
CA GLU A 91 0.08 -12.95 1.52
C GLU A 91 -1.06 -12.86 2.56
N GLU A 92 -1.04 -13.72 3.55
CA GLU A 92 -2.04 -13.73 4.61
C GLU A 92 -2.07 -12.43 5.41
N PHE A 93 -0.90 -11.89 5.72
CA PHE A 93 -0.78 -10.61 6.38
C PHE A 93 -1.26 -9.48 5.47
N THR A 94 -0.85 -9.48 4.21
CA THR A 94 -1.18 -8.40 3.27
C THR A 94 -2.68 -8.28 3.07
N ARG A 95 -3.41 -9.38 2.99
CA ARG A 95 -4.86 -9.37 2.81
C ARG A 95 -5.56 -8.62 3.95
N THR A 96 -5.22 -8.95 5.19
CA THR A 96 -5.76 -8.28 6.38
C THR A 96 -5.31 -6.82 6.42
N PHE A 97 -4.05 -6.57 6.12
CA PHE A 97 -3.44 -5.24 6.12
C PHE A 97 -4.13 -4.29 5.14
N TYR A 98 -4.33 -4.72 3.89
CA TYR A 98 -5.02 -3.90 2.89
C TYR A 98 -6.45 -3.58 3.30
N SER A 99 -7.17 -4.57 3.79
CA SER A 99 -8.54 -4.38 4.25
C SER A 99 -8.62 -3.34 5.37
N LEU A 100 -7.72 -3.41 6.33
CA LEU A 100 -7.66 -2.45 7.43
C LEU A 100 -7.28 -1.05 6.95
N LEU A 101 -6.35 -0.92 6.02
CA LEU A 101 -5.98 0.37 5.43
C LEU A 101 -7.20 1.01 4.77
N GLU A 102 -7.93 0.27 3.94
CA GLU A 102 -9.12 0.78 3.26
C GLU A 102 -10.22 1.18 4.25
N GLN A 103 -10.49 0.34 5.26
CA GLN A 103 -11.51 0.62 6.28
C GLN A 103 -11.19 1.87 7.09
N ASN A 104 -9.92 2.23 7.23
CA ASN A 104 -9.47 3.40 7.96
C ASN A 104 -9.22 4.61 7.06
N GLY A 105 -9.70 4.56 5.83
CA GLY A 105 -9.67 5.68 4.90
C GLY A 105 -8.30 5.96 4.29
N PHE A 106 -7.35 5.02 4.38
CA PHE A 106 -6.11 5.12 3.61
C PHE A 106 -6.42 4.90 2.14
N THR A 107 -5.82 5.71 1.31
CA THR A 107 -6.05 5.69 -0.13
C THR A 107 -4.77 6.00 -0.89
N TYR A 108 -4.88 6.06 -2.21
CA TYR A 108 -3.78 6.50 -3.06
C TYR A 108 -3.32 7.90 -2.64
N GLY A 109 -2.01 8.06 -2.47
CA GLY A 109 -1.40 9.29 -1.99
C GLY A 109 -1.01 9.27 -0.51
N ASP A 110 -1.47 8.30 0.27
CA ASP A 110 -1.09 8.13 1.67
C ASP A 110 0.22 7.33 1.82
N ASP A 111 1.11 7.42 0.84
CA ASP A 111 2.33 6.64 0.74
C ASP A 111 3.26 6.80 1.95
N ILE A 112 3.40 8.00 2.48
CA ILE A 112 4.27 8.25 3.64
C ILE A 112 3.80 7.46 4.86
N GLU A 113 2.51 7.52 5.16
CA GLU A 113 1.90 6.85 6.30
C GLU A 113 1.94 5.33 6.15
N ILE A 114 1.65 4.84 4.95
CA ILE A 114 1.68 3.41 4.64
C ILE A 114 3.10 2.87 4.78
N VAL A 115 4.10 3.56 4.23
CA VAL A 115 5.51 3.15 4.33
C VAL A 115 5.98 3.13 5.79
N ARG A 116 5.56 4.09 6.61
CA ARG A 116 5.89 4.09 8.04
C ARG A 116 5.39 2.85 8.76
N LEU A 117 4.14 2.47 8.49
CA LEU A 117 3.57 1.25 9.06
C LEU A 117 4.42 0.03 8.72
N VAL A 118 4.72 -0.12 7.45
CA VAL A 118 5.46 -1.28 6.96
C VAL A 118 6.91 -1.27 7.45
N ASN A 119 7.50 -0.10 7.61
CA ASN A 119 8.86 0.01 8.12
C ASN A 119 8.96 -0.49 9.58
N GLY A 120 7.99 -0.16 10.41
CA GLY A 120 7.89 -0.74 11.77
C GLY A 120 7.71 -2.25 11.75
N PHE A 121 6.86 -2.74 10.86
CA PHE A 121 6.66 -4.17 10.64
C PHE A 121 7.94 -4.91 10.28
N LEU A 122 8.73 -4.34 9.36
CA LEU A 122 9.98 -4.96 8.93
C LEU A 122 10.97 -5.19 10.04
N THR A 123 11.10 -4.22 10.89
CA THR A 123 12.04 -4.26 11.98
C THR A 123 11.73 -5.44 12.91
N TYR A 124 10.47 -5.70 13.17
CA TYR A 124 10.06 -6.85 13.99
C TYR A 124 10.22 -8.18 13.24
N HIS A 125 9.86 -8.23 11.97
CA HIS A 125 9.92 -9.45 11.17
C HIS A 125 11.33 -10.04 11.11
N ASN A 126 12.36 -9.21 11.13
CA ASN A 126 13.76 -9.68 11.15
C ASN A 126 14.18 -10.35 12.46
N LEU A 127 13.42 -10.18 13.53
CA LEU A 127 13.74 -10.72 14.84
C LEU A 127 13.07 -12.06 15.13
N THR A 128 11.98 -12.37 14.43
CA THR A 128 11.18 -13.52 14.76
C THR A 128 10.82 -14.34 13.53
N THR A 129 10.26 -15.38 13.69
CA THR A 129 10.15 -16.54 12.86
C THR A 129 9.01 -16.50 11.84
N LYS A 130 7.75 -16.35 12.27
CA LYS A 130 6.58 -16.49 11.42
C LYS A 130 5.48 -15.50 11.74
N GLU A 131 5.68 -14.68 12.75
CA GLU A 131 4.75 -13.63 13.11
C GLU A 131 5.16 -12.33 12.43
N THR A 132 4.20 -11.56 12.02
CA THR A 132 4.42 -10.28 11.37
C THR A 132 3.78 -9.18 12.19
N ALA A 133 4.48 -8.07 12.37
CA ALA A 133 4.00 -7.02 13.25
C ALA A 133 4.21 -5.64 12.65
N ILE A 134 3.31 -4.75 13.00
CA ILE A 134 3.40 -3.32 12.71
C ILE A 134 3.38 -2.60 14.04
N PHE A 135 4.38 -1.77 14.27
CA PHE A 135 4.48 -0.98 15.48
C PHE A 135 4.40 0.51 15.18
N TYR A 136 3.84 1.22 16.14
CA TYR A 136 3.61 2.64 16.05
C TYR A 136 3.76 3.28 17.43
N GLN A 137 4.36 4.48 17.50
CA GLN A 137 4.47 5.20 18.75
C GLN A 137 3.45 6.34 18.82
N PRO A 138 2.39 6.22 19.65
CA PRO A 138 1.47 7.31 19.87
C PRO A 138 2.16 8.53 20.46
N THR A 139 1.67 9.73 20.16
CA THR A 139 2.22 10.97 20.72
C THR A 139 2.11 11.06 22.23
N ALA A 140 1.15 10.34 22.81
CA ALA A 140 0.98 10.26 24.26
C ALA A 140 2.05 9.42 24.96
N TYR A 141 2.77 8.57 24.22
CA TYR A 141 3.81 7.74 24.78
C TYR A 141 5.16 8.47 24.72
N SER A 142 5.96 8.24 25.73
CA SER A 142 7.33 8.74 25.78
C SER A 142 8.31 7.55 25.83
N GLY A 143 9.54 7.80 25.37
CA GLY A 143 10.60 6.81 25.46
C GLY A 143 10.39 5.66 24.49
N ASP A 144 10.45 4.43 25.00
CA ASP A 144 10.59 3.22 24.21
C ASP A 144 9.31 2.39 24.14
N TYR A 145 8.15 3.01 24.38
CA TYR A 145 6.85 2.33 24.32
C TYR A 145 6.17 2.53 22.99
N PHE A 146 5.54 1.47 22.50
CA PHE A 146 4.85 1.42 21.22
C PHE A 146 3.53 0.67 21.34
N ASP A 147 2.59 0.98 20.48
CA ASP A 147 1.46 0.11 20.19
C ASP A 147 1.75 -0.73 18.95
N GLY A 148 1.17 -1.89 18.86
CA GLY A 148 1.42 -2.80 17.75
C GLY A 148 0.25 -3.71 17.42
N ILE A 149 0.29 -4.20 16.19
CA ILE A 149 -0.61 -5.23 15.68
C ILE A 149 0.27 -6.37 15.19
N ILE A 150 0.04 -7.55 15.72
CA ILE A 150 0.77 -8.75 15.34
C ILE A 150 -0.21 -9.71 14.68
N GLN A 151 0.10 -10.15 13.48
CA GLN A 151 -0.58 -11.28 12.85
C GLN A 151 0.21 -12.54 13.12
N LYS A 152 -0.45 -13.51 13.74
CA LYS A 152 0.15 -14.81 14.05
C LYS A 152 0.09 -15.76 12.85
N ALA A 153 0.83 -16.86 12.92
CA ALA A 153 0.88 -17.87 11.87
C ALA A 153 -0.49 -18.47 11.51
N ASP A 154 -1.43 -18.51 12.46
CA ASP A 154 -2.80 -18.97 12.26
C ASP A 154 -3.74 -17.90 11.72
N SER A 155 -3.21 -16.75 11.29
CA SER A 155 -3.94 -15.58 10.81
C SER A 155 -4.73 -14.81 11.87
N SER A 156 -4.64 -15.19 13.15
CA SER A 156 -5.22 -14.39 14.23
C SER A 156 -4.43 -13.11 14.43
N VAL A 157 -5.10 -12.08 14.92
CA VAL A 157 -4.52 -10.75 15.12
C VAL A 157 -4.45 -10.45 16.62
N LEU A 158 -3.28 -10.02 17.07
CA LEU A 158 -3.05 -9.59 18.44
C LEU A 158 -2.77 -8.09 18.45
N VAL A 159 -3.57 -7.34 19.19
CA VAL A 159 -3.25 -5.96 19.54
C VAL A 159 -2.40 -5.97 20.79
N CYS A 160 -1.29 -5.26 20.77
CA CYS A 160 -0.33 -5.29 21.86
C CYS A 160 0.26 -3.91 22.14
N ARG A 161 0.90 -3.81 23.29
CA ARG A 161 1.86 -2.78 23.62
C ARG A 161 3.25 -3.39 23.61
N ALA A 162 4.24 -2.62 23.24
CA ALA A 162 5.61 -3.10 23.22
C ALA A 162 6.54 -2.11 23.90
N TYR A 163 7.61 -2.62 24.46
CA TYR A 163 8.68 -1.84 25.06
C TYR A 163 10.01 -2.26 24.42
N ALA A 164 10.72 -1.29 23.87
CA ALA A 164 12.05 -1.53 23.29
C ALA A 164 13.13 -1.34 24.34
N ASP A 165 13.85 -2.41 24.62
CA ASP A 165 15.02 -2.39 25.50
C ASP A 165 16.27 -2.24 24.65
N LYS A 166 16.77 -1.02 24.53
CA LYS A 166 17.94 -0.70 23.72
C LYS A 166 19.22 -1.34 24.24
N ALA A 167 19.35 -1.45 25.54
CA ALA A 167 20.57 -1.99 26.17
C ALA A 167 20.78 -3.45 25.80
N ASN A 168 19.70 -4.22 25.74
CA ASN A 168 19.72 -5.64 25.43
C ASN A 168 19.30 -5.94 23.97
N ASN A 169 19.00 -4.93 23.20
CA ASN A 169 18.52 -5.06 21.82
C ASN A 169 17.32 -6.03 21.71
N THR A 170 16.36 -5.89 22.62
CA THR A 170 15.17 -6.74 22.68
C THR A 170 13.90 -5.92 22.64
N LEU A 171 12.83 -6.54 22.14
CA LEU A 171 11.49 -5.99 22.14
C LEU A 171 10.62 -6.83 23.06
N HIS A 172 10.10 -6.21 24.11
CA HIS A 172 9.17 -6.87 25.03
C HIS A 172 7.74 -6.58 24.61
N ILE A 173 7.00 -7.63 24.28
CA ILE A 173 5.61 -7.50 23.82
C ILE A 173 4.68 -7.77 24.98
N ILE A 174 3.79 -6.82 25.24
CA ILE A 174 2.78 -6.90 26.28
C ILE A 174 1.42 -7.04 25.59
N PRO A 175 0.82 -8.23 25.56
CA PRO A 175 -0.49 -8.41 24.94
C PRO A 175 -1.54 -7.54 25.62
N ALA A 176 -2.26 -6.74 24.82
CA ALA A 176 -3.41 -5.98 25.30
C ALA A 176 -4.72 -6.80 25.14
N PHE A 177 -4.81 -7.49 24.01
CA PHE A 177 -5.95 -8.35 23.66
C PHE A 177 -5.45 -9.60 22.96
N GLU A 178 -6.08 -10.73 23.24
CA GLU A 178 -5.92 -11.91 22.38
C GLU A 178 -6.92 -11.82 21.23
N ASN A 179 -6.47 -12.09 20.00
CA ASN A 179 -7.30 -12.00 18.80
C ASN A 179 -8.02 -10.66 18.72
N GLY A 180 -7.24 -9.58 18.71
CA GLY A 180 -7.75 -8.21 18.71
C GLY A 180 -8.96 -8.04 17.80
N GLN A 181 -9.98 -7.37 18.28
CA GLN A 181 -11.19 -7.15 17.52
C GLN A 181 -10.95 -6.12 16.43
N THR A 182 -11.72 -6.21 15.35
CA THR A 182 -11.58 -5.30 14.21
C THR A 182 -11.69 -3.83 14.63
N GLU A 183 -12.52 -3.53 15.61
CA GLU A 183 -12.74 -2.19 16.13
C GLU A 183 -11.47 -1.59 16.75
N GLU A 184 -10.78 -2.31 17.62
CA GLU A 184 -9.53 -1.85 18.24
C GLU A 184 -8.43 -1.68 17.20
N VAL A 185 -8.35 -2.57 16.23
CA VAL A 185 -7.40 -2.48 15.13
C VAL A 185 -7.70 -1.26 14.26
N ALA A 186 -8.99 -0.99 14.01
CA ALA A 186 -9.41 0.19 13.26
C ALA A 186 -9.01 1.48 13.97
N ASP A 187 -9.20 1.57 15.28
CA ASP A 187 -8.80 2.72 16.08
C ASP A 187 -7.30 2.96 16.04
N PHE A 188 -6.51 1.90 16.07
CA PHE A 188 -5.06 1.99 15.95
C PHE A 188 -4.65 2.64 14.61
N PHE A 189 -5.19 2.17 13.50
CA PHE A 189 -4.89 2.73 12.19
C PHE A 189 -5.39 4.16 12.02
N HIS A 190 -6.55 4.47 12.61
CA HIS A 190 -7.07 5.83 12.60
C HIS A 190 -6.14 6.78 13.37
N ALA A 191 -5.69 6.38 14.54
CA ALA A 191 -4.73 7.14 15.33
C ALA A 191 -3.41 7.34 14.58
N LEU A 192 -2.91 6.32 13.88
CA LEU A 192 -1.71 6.42 13.09
C LEU A 192 -1.86 7.44 11.96
N LYS A 193 -2.98 7.42 11.23
CA LYS A 193 -3.24 8.36 10.14
C LYS A 193 -3.25 9.82 10.62
N SER A 194 -3.63 10.08 11.85
CA SER A 194 -3.66 11.42 12.43
C SER A 194 -2.28 11.97 12.79
N ILE A 195 -1.23 11.14 12.74
CA ILE A 195 0.11 11.55 13.13
C ILE A 195 0.80 12.26 11.98
N THR A 196 1.30 13.44 12.27
CA THR A 196 1.99 14.29 11.30
C THR A 196 3.51 14.21 11.38
N ALA A 197 4.07 13.79 12.52
CA ALA A 197 5.52 13.73 12.72
C ALA A 197 6.07 12.35 12.34
N PRO A 198 7.25 12.28 11.68
CA PRO A 198 7.89 11.00 11.42
C PRO A 198 8.29 10.31 12.73
N HIS A 199 8.06 9.01 12.77
CA HIS A 199 8.51 8.18 13.86
C HIS A 199 9.91 7.62 13.54
N ASN A 200 10.75 7.58 14.57
CA ASN A 200 12.07 6.99 14.45
C ASN A 200 11.97 5.51 14.78
N ASN A 201 12.22 4.65 13.79
CA ASN A 201 12.15 3.21 13.91
C ASN A 201 13.51 2.57 14.22
N ASN A 202 14.48 3.33 14.74
CA ASN A 202 15.83 2.85 15.03
C ASN A 202 15.94 1.98 16.29
N TYR A 203 14.82 1.58 16.86
CA TYR A 203 14.79 0.72 18.04
C TYR A 203 14.97 -0.77 17.72
N PHE A 204 14.76 -1.13 16.50
CA PHE A 204 14.69 -2.53 16.12
C PHE A 204 15.84 -2.96 15.24
#